data_22a78d5a13c340dd0505b045bf781f9b
#
_entry.id   22a78d5a13c340dd0505b045bf781f9b
#
_cell.length_a   1.000
_cell.length_b   1.000
_cell.length_c   1.000
_cell.angle_alpha   90.00
_cell.angle_beta   90.00
_cell.angle_gamma   90.00
#
_symmetry.space_group_name_H-M   'P 1'
#
loop_
_entity.id
_entity.type
_entity.pdbx_description
1 polymer ?
#
loop_
_entity_poly.entity_id
_entity_poly.type
_entity_poly.pdbx_seq_one_letter_code
_entity_poly.pdbx_strand_id
1 'polypeptide(L)'
;MERVLSGQYDVGNSSIQETKNKKRFLLLVVKIPKQVASFDPSRIVGVDLGINVPLYVAINDNEYGGMGIGSREQFLKMRMRMAAQKRELQRNLRHTTNGGHGRTQKLQALNRLEGKERNWVHLQNHIFSKSIIEYAVRNNAGVIQMERLTGFGRDKNDEVGADFKFLLRYWSFFELQSMIEYKAKATGIEVRYINPYHTSQTCSFCGHYEKGQRINQATFVCKNPECTKGKGKQRTDGTFEGINADWNAARNISFSTDFVDKKKK
;
A
#
# COMPACT_ATOMS: atom_id res chain seq x y z
N MET A 1 -4.91 -24.95 -12.59
CA MET A 1 -5.61 -26.20 -12.90
C MET A 1 -4.76 -27.42 -12.62
N GLU A 2 -3.50 -27.51 -13.08
CA GLU A 2 -2.61 -28.66 -12.85
C GLU A 2 -2.54 -29.11 -11.39
N ARG A 3 -2.36 -28.20 -10.44
CA ARG A 3 -2.28 -28.52 -9.00
C ARG A 3 -3.61 -29.05 -8.41
N VAL A 4 -4.73 -28.71 -9.02
CA VAL A 4 -6.05 -29.28 -8.66
C VAL A 4 -6.17 -30.69 -9.24
N LEU A 5 -5.78 -30.87 -10.49
CA LEU A 5 -5.83 -32.18 -11.18
C LEU A 5 -4.85 -33.18 -10.57
N SER A 6 -3.70 -32.70 -10.07
CA SER A 6 -2.71 -33.55 -9.38
C SER A 6 -3.06 -33.83 -7.90
N GLY A 7 -4.20 -33.34 -7.40
CA GLY A 7 -4.60 -33.53 -6.00
C GLY A 7 -3.79 -32.72 -4.97
N GLN A 8 -2.96 -31.76 -5.42
CA GLN A 8 -2.22 -30.88 -4.52
C GLN A 8 -3.13 -29.82 -3.86
N TYR A 9 -4.23 -29.47 -4.51
CA TYR A 9 -5.21 -28.51 -4.00
C TYR A 9 -6.60 -29.12 -4.02
N ASP A 10 -7.34 -28.98 -2.91
CA ASP A 10 -8.74 -29.37 -2.84
C ASP A 10 -9.64 -28.32 -3.45
N VAL A 11 -10.69 -28.73 -4.12
CA VAL A 11 -11.73 -27.85 -4.66
C VAL A 11 -12.80 -27.62 -3.60
N GLY A 12 -13.09 -26.37 -3.32
CA GLY A 12 -14.20 -25.94 -2.46
C GLY A 12 -15.49 -25.69 -3.24
N ASN A 13 -16.47 -25.07 -2.58
CA ASN A 13 -17.73 -24.68 -3.20
C ASN A 13 -17.49 -23.67 -4.32
N SER A 14 -17.63 -24.13 -5.55
CA SER A 14 -17.40 -23.35 -6.76
C SER A 14 -18.72 -22.92 -7.37
N SER A 15 -18.74 -21.81 -8.10
CA SER A 15 -19.96 -21.27 -8.72
C SER A 15 -19.73 -20.82 -10.15
N ILE A 16 -20.78 -20.81 -10.94
CA ILE A 16 -20.77 -20.22 -12.28
C ILE A 16 -21.45 -18.86 -12.18
N GLN A 17 -20.75 -17.82 -12.63
CA GLN A 17 -21.30 -16.46 -12.70
C GLN A 17 -21.48 -16.03 -14.15
N GLU A 18 -22.65 -15.45 -14.44
CA GLU A 18 -22.90 -14.80 -15.72
C GLU A 18 -22.80 -13.28 -15.57
N THR A 19 -22.04 -12.64 -16.44
CA THR A 19 -21.92 -11.19 -16.48
C THR A 19 -23.09 -10.57 -17.27
N LYS A 20 -23.30 -9.25 -17.11
CA LYS A 20 -24.27 -8.46 -17.89
C LYS A 20 -24.12 -8.63 -19.41
N ASN A 21 -22.93 -9.00 -19.88
CA ASN A 21 -22.64 -9.25 -21.30
C ASN A 21 -22.81 -10.73 -21.70
N LYS A 22 -23.54 -11.52 -20.91
CA LYS A 22 -23.79 -12.96 -21.12
C LYS A 22 -22.52 -13.84 -21.19
N LYS A 23 -21.39 -13.34 -20.70
CA LYS A 23 -20.19 -14.16 -20.52
C LYS A 23 -20.29 -14.95 -19.22
N ARG A 24 -20.03 -16.25 -19.28
CA ARG A 24 -20.02 -17.14 -18.14
C ARG A 24 -18.61 -17.39 -17.66
N PHE A 25 -18.41 -17.32 -16.36
CA PHE A 25 -17.13 -17.58 -15.69
C PHE A 25 -17.34 -18.65 -14.61
N LEU A 26 -16.47 -19.63 -14.60
CA LEU A 26 -16.35 -20.57 -13.48
C LEU A 26 -15.50 -19.92 -12.41
N LEU A 27 -16.08 -19.68 -11.24
CA LEU A 27 -15.37 -19.26 -10.03
C LEU A 27 -14.99 -20.52 -9.25
N LEU A 28 -13.75 -20.97 -9.44
CA LEU A 28 -13.23 -22.14 -8.78
C LEU A 28 -12.64 -21.72 -7.43
N VAL A 29 -13.25 -22.17 -6.33
CA VAL A 29 -12.68 -22.02 -4.98
C VAL A 29 -11.72 -23.16 -4.74
N VAL A 30 -10.45 -22.82 -4.44
CA VAL A 30 -9.39 -23.79 -4.22
C VAL A 30 -8.87 -23.64 -2.80
N LYS A 31 -8.81 -24.75 -2.08
CA LYS A 31 -8.18 -24.84 -0.75
C LYS A 31 -6.70 -25.16 -0.95
N ILE A 32 -5.86 -24.21 -0.60
CA ILE A 32 -4.40 -24.37 -0.66
C ILE A 32 -3.93 -24.89 0.69
N PRO A 33 -3.19 -26.01 0.75
CA PRO A 33 -2.59 -26.47 2.00
C PRO A 33 -1.73 -25.36 2.61
N LYS A 34 -1.85 -25.17 3.93
CA LYS A 34 -1.01 -24.21 4.64
C LYS A 34 0.45 -24.62 4.49
N GLN A 35 1.26 -23.82 3.81
CA GLN A 35 2.70 -24.03 3.82
C GLN A 35 3.21 -23.72 5.22
N VAL A 36 3.78 -24.72 5.86
CA VAL A 36 4.47 -24.55 7.15
C VAL A 36 5.92 -24.12 6.80
N ALA A 37 6.08 -22.91 6.29
CA ALA A 37 7.40 -22.31 6.20
C ALA A 37 7.76 -21.81 7.60
N SER A 38 8.89 -22.26 8.13
CA SER A 38 9.41 -21.79 9.42
C SER A 38 10.22 -20.54 9.19
N PHE A 39 9.53 -19.39 9.18
CA PHE A 39 10.19 -18.08 9.21
C PHE A 39 10.53 -17.68 10.64
N ASP A 40 11.55 -16.84 10.80
CA ASP A 40 11.97 -16.34 12.09
C ASP A 40 10.96 -15.31 12.64
N PRO A 41 10.23 -15.59 13.73
CA PRO A 41 9.23 -14.69 14.29
C PRO A 41 9.83 -13.44 14.93
N SER A 42 11.13 -13.41 15.21
CA SER A 42 11.85 -12.24 15.72
C SER A 42 12.19 -11.24 14.61
N ARG A 43 12.18 -11.68 13.35
CA ARG A 43 12.44 -10.85 12.18
C ARG A 43 11.13 -10.25 11.68
N ILE A 44 11.02 -8.94 11.80
CA ILE A 44 9.79 -8.18 11.58
C ILE A 44 10.00 -7.19 10.45
N VAL A 45 9.16 -7.27 9.43
CA VAL A 45 9.10 -6.28 8.35
C VAL A 45 8.04 -5.25 8.69
N GLY A 46 8.45 -4.00 8.88
CA GLY A 46 7.55 -2.85 8.98
C GLY A 46 7.21 -2.32 7.58
N VAL A 47 5.95 -1.99 7.37
CA VAL A 47 5.43 -1.45 6.11
C VAL A 47 4.80 -0.09 6.36
N ASP A 48 5.45 0.96 5.86
CA ASP A 48 4.91 2.32 5.84
C ASP A 48 4.17 2.59 4.53
N LEU A 49 2.99 3.19 4.63
CA LEU A 49 2.17 3.60 3.50
C LEU A 49 2.41 5.09 3.24
N GLY A 50 3.28 5.37 2.29
CA GLY A 50 3.78 6.71 2.02
C GLY A 50 3.10 7.40 0.83
N ILE A 51 3.46 8.68 0.66
CA ILE A 51 2.96 9.55 -0.42
C ILE A 51 3.95 9.58 -1.58
N ASN A 52 5.23 9.74 -1.29
CA ASN A 52 6.28 9.86 -2.32
C ASN A 52 6.64 8.49 -2.88
N VAL A 53 6.77 7.53 -1.99
CA VAL A 53 6.88 6.12 -2.33
C VAL A 53 5.61 5.47 -1.78
N PRO A 54 4.79 4.86 -2.62
CA PRO A 54 3.52 4.25 -2.21
C PRO A 54 3.63 3.33 -1.00
N LEU A 55 4.73 2.59 -0.95
CA LEU A 55 5.04 1.67 0.14
C LEU A 55 6.54 1.71 0.40
N TYR A 56 6.90 1.76 1.66
CA TYR A 56 8.27 1.52 2.08
C TYR A 56 8.31 0.36 3.05
N VAL A 57 9.27 -0.56 2.86
CA VAL A 57 9.48 -1.69 3.76
C VAL A 57 10.85 -1.60 4.40
N ALA A 58 10.92 -1.91 5.70
CA ALA A 58 12.18 -2.02 6.43
C ALA A 58 12.10 -3.22 7.38
N ILE A 59 13.26 -3.79 7.73
CA ILE A 59 13.36 -4.91 8.66
C ILE A 59 14.03 -4.46 9.96
N ASN A 60 13.60 -5.02 11.09
CA ASN A 60 14.07 -4.62 12.40
C ASN A 60 15.53 -4.96 12.67
N ASP A 61 16.04 -6.06 12.15
CA ASP A 61 17.39 -6.57 12.41
C ASP A 61 18.48 -6.06 11.44
N ASN A 62 18.12 -5.21 10.48
CA ASN A 62 19.06 -4.61 9.55
C ASN A 62 18.95 -3.07 9.57
N GLU A 63 19.98 -2.41 10.08
CA GLU A 63 20.02 -0.95 10.23
C GLU A 63 19.88 -0.17 8.92
N TYR A 64 20.18 -0.80 7.79
CA TYR A 64 20.14 -0.14 6.47
C TYR A 64 19.25 -0.88 5.47
N GLY A 65 18.65 -1.98 5.91
CA GLY A 65 17.76 -2.80 5.08
C GLY A 65 16.43 -2.13 4.88
N GLY A 66 16.07 -1.89 3.64
CA GLY A 66 14.77 -1.35 3.28
C GLY A 66 14.61 -1.21 1.78
N MET A 67 13.38 -1.09 1.32
CA MET A 67 13.05 -0.96 -0.09
C MET A 67 11.79 -0.13 -0.28
N GLY A 68 11.87 0.86 -1.17
CA GLY A 68 10.69 1.54 -1.69
C GLY A 68 10.00 0.69 -2.75
N ILE A 69 8.68 0.60 -2.69
CA ILE A 69 7.85 -0.16 -3.63
C ILE A 69 6.88 0.79 -4.33
N GLY A 70 6.96 0.85 -5.64
CA GLY A 70 6.17 1.72 -6.48
C GLY A 70 6.76 3.11 -6.66
N SER A 71 6.14 3.91 -7.54
CA SER A 71 6.53 5.28 -7.84
C SER A 71 5.31 6.18 -7.83
N ARG A 72 5.35 7.25 -7.03
CA ARG A 72 4.35 8.32 -7.03
C ARG A 72 4.13 8.88 -8.43
N GLU A 73 5.22 9.15 -9.13
CA GLU A 73 5.16 9.78 -10.44
C GLU A 73 4.40 8.90 -11.45
N GLN A 74 4.71 7.61 -11.50
CA GLN A 74 4.01 6.67 -12.39
C GLN A 74 2.53 6.57 -12.02
N PHE A 75 2.21 6.53 -10.73
CA PHE A 75 0.85 6.46 -10.24
C PHE A 75 0.07 7.73 -10.58
N LEU A 76 0.63 8.91 -10.29
CA LEU A 76 0.03 10.21 -10.62
C LEU A 76 -0.18 10.37 -12.12
N LYS A 77 0.84 10.08 -12.93
CA LYS A 77 0.77 10.19 -14.39
C LYS A 77 -0.39 9.37 -14.95
N MET A 78 -0.55 8.12 -14.50
CA MET A 78 -1.66 7.27 -14.93
C MET A 78 -3.01 7.84 -14.50
N ARG A 79 -3.13 8.27 -13.23
CA ARG A 79 -4.37 8.84 -12.68
C ARG A 79 -4.76 10.15 -13.37
N MET A 80 -3.81 11.05 -13.61
CA MET A 80 -4.04 12.29 -14.34
C MET A 80 -4.53 12.03 -15.76
N ARG A 81 -3.92 11.05 -16.46
CA ARG A 81 -4.37 10.63 -17.80
C ARG A 81 -5.81 10.12 -17.78
N MET A 82 -6.15 9.24 -16.84
CA MET A 82 -7.52 8.72 -16.71
C MET A 82 -8.51 9.81 -16.33
N ALA A 83 -8.15 10.73 -15.43
CA ALA A 83 -8.99 11.87 -15.05
C ALA A 83 -9.20 12.83 -16.22
N ALA A 84 -8.19 13.07 -17.05
CA ALA A 84 -8.34 13.90 -18.26
C ALA A 84 -9.31 13.26 -19.26
N GLN A 85 -9.17 11.97 -19.54
CA GLN A 85 -10.09 11.20 -20.39
C GLN A 85 -11.52 11.22 -19.85
N LYS A 86 -11.68 11.05 -18.53
CA LYS A 86 -13.00 11.11 -17.88
C LYS A 86 -13.65 12.48 -18.07
N ARG A 87 -12.91 13.57 -17.85
CA ARG A 87 -13.40 14.94 -18.06
C ARG A 87 -13.84 15.18 -19.51
N GLU A 88 -13.05 14.70 -20.47
CA GLU A 88 -13.39 14.81 -21.89
C GLU A 88 -14.69 14.05 -22.23
N LEU A 89 -14.81 12.81 -21.79
CA LEU A 89 -16.03 12.01 -22.00
C LEU A 89 -17.25 12.68 -21.34
N GLN A 90 -17.09 13.22 -20.13
CA GLN A 90 -18.15 13.95 -19.43
C GLN A 90 -18.56 15.24 -20.16
N ARG A 91 -17.59 16.00 -20.70
CA ARG A 91 -17.85 17.21 -21.51
C ARG A 91 -18.65 16.84 -22.77
N ASN A 92 -18.24 15.77 -23.46
CA ASN A 92 -18.94 15.29 -24.64
C ASN A 92 -20.37 14.80 -24.36
N LEU A 93 -20.64 14.33 -23.13
CA LEU A 93 -21.99 13.96 -22.69
C LEU A 93 -22.94 15.16 -22.57
N ARG A 94 -22.42 16.33 -22.16
CA ARG A 94 -23.23 17.55 -21.99
C ARG A 94 -23.84 18.05 -23.30
N HIS A 95 -23.22 17.75 -24.43
CA HIS A 95 -23.67 18.15 -25.77
C HIS A 95 -24.64 17.16 -26.42
N THR A 96 -25.05 16.11 -25.69
CA THR A 96 -26.02 15.13 -26.20
C THR A 96 -27.36 15.26 -25.49
N THR A 97 -28.45 15.30 -26.29
CA THR A 97 -29.80 15.30 -25.77
C THR A 97 -30.12 14.03 -24.98
N ASN A 98 -30.98 14.15 -23.97
CA ASN A 98 -31.45 12.99 -23.20
C ASN A 98 -32.26 12.05 -24.12
N GLY A 99 -31.84 10.76 -24.15
CA GLY A 99 -32.55 9.71 -24.93
C GLY A 99 -31.97 9.42 -26.32
N GLY A 100 -30.99 10.18 -26.82
CA GLY A 100 -30.36 9.89 -28.12
C GLY A 100 -29.42 8.68 -28.12
N HIS A 101 -29.34 7.95 -29.24
CA HIS A 101 -28.45 6.78 -29.41
C HIS A 101 -26.99 7.09 -29.08
N GLY A 102 -26.48 8.28 -29.39
CA GLY A 102 -25.12 8.72 -29.09
C GLY A 102 -24.83 8.84 -27.60
N ARG A 103 -25.83 9.15 -26.75
CA ARG A 103 -25.68 9.25 -25.29
C ARG A 103 -25.36 7.89 -24.66
N THR A 104 -26.05 6.83 -25.09
CA THR A 104 -25.81 5.47 -24.60
C THR A 104 -24.38 5.01 -24.88
N GLN A 105 -23.86 5.27 -26.08
CA GLN A 105 -22.49 4.92 -26.46
C GLN A 105 -21.46 5.68 -25.61
N LYS A 106 -21.67 6.99 -25.38
CA LYS A 106 -20.78 7.82 -24.55
C LYS A 106 -20.79 7.40 -23.08
N LEU A 107 -21.96 7.01 -22.54
CA LEU A 107 -22.08 6.43 -21.20
C LEU A 107 -21.32 5.09 -21.09
N GLN A 108 -21.43 4.23 -22.11
CA GLN A 108 -20.65 2.98 -22.13
C GLN A 108 -19.14 3.24 -22.13
N ALA A 109 -18.67 4.26 -22.87
CA ALA A 109 -17.26 4.63 -22.86
C ALA A 109 -16.80 5.09 -21.48
N LEU A 110 -17.61 5.90 -20.77
CA LEU A 110 -17.33 6.34 -19.41
C LEU A 110 -17.27 5.16 -18.43
N ASN A 111 -18.25 4.25 -18.48
CA ASN A 111 -18.28 3.05 -17.65
C ASN A 111 -17.07 2.12 -17.90
N ARG A 112 -16.64 2.00 -19.17
CA ARG A 112 -15.43 1.24 -19.52
C ARG A 112 -14.18 1.87 -18.92
N LEU A 113 -14.07 3.20 -18.94
CA LEU A 113 -12.93 3.92 -18.36
C LEU A 113 -12.88 3.73 -16.84
N GLU A 114 -14.01 3.84 -16.14
CA GLU A 114 -14.09 3.58 -14.70
C GLU A 114 -13.72 2.13 -14.33
N GLY A 115 -14.14 1.17 -15.16
CA GLY A 115 -13.70 -0.22 -15.01
C GLY A 115 -12.19 -0.40 -15.18
N LYS A 116 -11.60 0.25 -16.20
CA LYS A 116 -10.13 0.21 -16.41
C LYS A 116 -9.36 0.81 -15.25
N GLU A 117 -9.82 1.93 -14.69
CA GLU A 117 -9.20 2.58 -13.54
C GLU A 117 -9.18 1.67 -12.32
N ARG A 118 -10.33 1.10 -11.97
CA ARG A 118 -10.47 0.16 -10.86
C ARG A 118 -9.57 -1.07 -11.04
N ASN A 119 -9.58 -1.67 -12.23
CA ASN A 119 -8.78 -2.84 -12.52
C ASN A 119 -7.27 -2.54 -12.45
N TRP A 120 -6.86 -1.34 -12.87
CA TRP A 120 -5.48 -0.91 -12.77
C TRP A 120 -5.03 -0.76 -11.31
N VAL A 121 -5.83 -0.10 -10.44
CA VAL A 121 -5.54 0.01 -9.01
C VAL A 121 -5.46 -1.37 -8.36
N HIS A 122 -6.40 -2.24 -8.67
CA HIS A 122 -6.42 -3.63 -8.20
C HIS A 122 -5.14 -4.39 -8.60
N LEU A 123 -4.70 -4.25 -9.85
CA LEU A 123 -3.46 -4.84 -10.34
C LEU A 123 -2.23 -4.28 -9.58
N GLN A 124 -2.18 -2.96 -9.34
CA GLN A 124 -1.09 -2.36 -8.56
C GLN A 124 -1.06 -2.92 -7.13
N ASN A 125 -2.22 -3.04 -6.47
CA ASN A 125 -2.31 -3.64 -5.13
C ASN A 125 -1.82 -5.10 -5.13
N HIS A 126 -2.09 -5.87 -6.18
CA HIS A 126 -1.55 -7.23 -6.34
C HIS A 126 -0.02 -7.25 -6.48
N ILE A 127 0.55 -6.33 -7.28
CA ILE A 127 2.00 -6.21 -7.46
C ILE A 127 2.66 -5.80 -6.14
N PHE A 128 2.15 -4.76 -5.50
CA PHE A 128 2.72 -4.24 -4.26
C PHE A 128 2.65 -5.26 -3.11
N SER A 129 1.49 -5.87 -2.90
CA SER A 129 1.36 -6.91 -1.88
C SER A 129 2.25 -8.12 -2.14
N LYS A 130 2.45 -8.51 -3.41
CA LYS A 130 3.40 -9.57 -3.79
C LYS A 130 4.83 -9.18 -3.44
N SER A 131 5.26 -7.95 -3.79
CA SER A 131 6.62 -7.46 -3.50
C SER A 131 6.93 -7.42 -2.00
N ILE A 132 5.94 -7.07 -1.15
CA ILE A 132 6.10 -7.09 0.31
C ILE A 132 6.33 -8.52 0.80
N ILE A 133 5.53 -9.48 0.34
CA ILE A 133 5.69 -10.88 0.74
C ILE A 133 7.04 -11.44 0.27
N GLU A 134 7.44 -11.14 -0.96
CA GLU A 134 8.75 -11.56 -1.49
C GLU A 134 9.92 -10.95 -0.71
N TYR A 135 9.78 -9.70 -0.25
CA TYR A 135 10.76 -9.06 0.62
C TYR A 135 10.84 -9.78 1.98
N ALA A 136 9.70 -10.07 2.61
CA ALA A 136 9.64 -10.79 3.88
C ALA A 136 10.25 -12.21 3.77
N VAL A 137 9.89 -12.95 2.71
CA VAL A 137 10.43 -14.30 2.46
C VAL A 137 11.94 -14.27 2.25
N ARG A 138 12.46 -13.36 1.41
CA ARG A 138 13.91 -13.23 1.17
C ARG A 138 14.70 -12.90 2.42
N ASN A 139 14.08 -12.18 3.36
CA ASN A 139 14.71 -11.83 4.63
C ASN A 139 14.36 -12.80 5.76
N ASN A 140 13.73 -13.94 5.48
CA ASN A 140 13.31 -14.93 6.47
C ASN A 140 12.47 -14.34 7.62
N ALA A 141 11.64 -13.32 7.33
CA ALA A 141 10.83 -12.62 8.32
C ALA A 141 9.52 -13.37 8.58
N GLY A 142 9.24 -13.67 9.85
CA GLY A 142 8.01 -14.34 10.28
C GLY A 142 6.84 -13.41 10.50
N VAL A 143 7.09 -12.09 10.56
CA VAL A 143 6.06 -11.08 10.89
C VAL A 143 6.12 -9.91 9.90
N ILE A 144 4.95 -9.44 9.48
CA ILE A 144 4.75 -8.16 8.79
C ILE A 144 3.92 -7.27 9.71
N GLN A 145 4.43 -6.07 10.01
CA GLN A 145 3.73 -5.05 10.79
C GLN A 145 3.30 -3.88 9.91
N MET A 146 2.06 -3.44 10.08
CA MET A 146 1.47 -2.31 9.36
C MET A 146 0.70 -1.40 10.31
N GLU A 147 0.61 -0.12 9.98
CA GLU A 147 -0.27 0.79 10.71
C GLU A 147 -1.74 0.45 10.46
N ARG A 148 -2.56 0.60 11.52
CA ARG A 148 -4.00 0.52 11.37
C ARG A 148 -4.54 1.81 10.75
N LEU A 149 -5.01 1.72 9.53
CA LEU A 149 -5.58 2.85 8.79
C LEU A 149 -7.05 3.06 9.21
N THR A 150 -7.29 3.86 10.25
CA THR A 150 -8.63 4.31 10.64
C THR A 150 -8.80 5.77 10.23
N GLY A 151 -9.81 6.06 9.40
CA GLY A 151 -10.14 7.46 9.07
C GLY A 151 -9.29 8.11 7.96
N PHE A 152 -8.36 7.40 7.35
CA PHE A 152 -7.57 7.92 6.23
C PHE A 152 -8.48 8.48 5.12
N GLY A 153 -8.33 9.78 4.85
CA GLY A 153 -9.13 10.49 3.83
C GLY A 153 -10.42 11.16 4.35
N ARG A 154 -10.72 11.07 5.64
CA ARG A 154 -11.87 11.78 6.26
C ARG A 154 -11.46 13.01 7.07
N ASP A 155 -10.19 13.16 7.41
CA ASP A 155 -9.71 14.31 8.17
C ASP A 155 -9.73 15.56 7.31
N LYS A 156 -10.42 16.59 7.85
CA LYS A 156 -10.66 17.91 7.23
C LYS A 156 -9.42 18.82 7.26
N ASN A 157 -8.21 18.28 7.42
CA ASN A 157 -7.02 19.11 7.49
C ASN A 157 -6.70 19.69 6.11
N ASP A 158 -6.99 20.98 5.97
CA ASP A 158 -6.80 21.79 4.77
C ASP A 158 -5.33 21.99 4.36
N GLU A 159 -4.39 21.55 5.18
CA GLU A 159 -2.94 21.69 4.95
C GLU A 159 -2.35 20.70 3.93
N VAL A 160 -3.13 19.71 3.50
CA VAL A 160 -2.66 18.70 2.56
C VAL A 160 -2.97 19.11 1.14
N GLY A 161 -1.94 19.23 0.30
CA GLY A 161 -2.07 19.67 -1.10
C GLY A 161 -3.11 18.87 -1.91
N ALA A 162 -3.73 19.53 -2.89
CA ALA A 162 -4.80 18.96 -3.72
C ALA A 162 -4.42 17.64 -4.40
N ASP A 163 -3.16 17.49 -4.83
CA ASP A 163 -2.63 16.26 -5.45
C ASP A 163 -2.60 15.09 -4.47
N PHE A 164 -2.37 15.38 -3.20
CA PHE A 164 -2.35 14.37 -2.16
C PHE A 164 -3.76 13.90 -1.77
N LYS A 165 -4.70 14.84 -1.61
CA LYS A 165 -6.12 14.51 -1.43
C LYS A 165 -6.64 13.65 -2.58
N PHE A 166 -6.19 13.93 -3.81
CA PHE A 166 -6.53 13.14 -4.99
C PHE A 166 -5.95 11.72 -4.93
N LEU A 167 -4.69 11.55 -4.52
CA LEU A 167 -4.06 10.24 -4.34
C LEU A 167 -4.75 9.42 -3.26
N LEU A 168 -4.97 9.99 -2.07
CA LEU A 168 -5.58 9.30 -0.94
C LEU A 168 -7.04 8.91 -1.20
N ARG A 169 -7.81 9.77 -1.85
CA ARG A 169 -9.23 9.53 -2.13
C ARG A 169 -9.46 8.29 -2.99
N TYR A 170 -8.48 7.92 -3.80
CA TYR A 170 -8.61 6.88 -4.81
C TYR A 170 -7.74 5.65 -4.57
N TRP A 171 -6.88 5.67 -3.55
CA TRP A 171 -6.10 4.50 -3.20
C TRP A 171 -6.89 3.58 -2.27
N SER A 172 -7.07 2.36 -2.70
CA SER A 172 -7.74 1.35 -1.88
C SER A 172 -6.75 0.70 -0.89
N PHE A 173 -6.29 1.49 0.11
CA PHE A 173 -5.38 0.98 1.15
C PHE A 173 -5.95 -0.23 1.88
N PHE A 174 -7.26 -0.22 2.13
CA PHE A 174 -7.93 -1.35 2.77
C PHE A 174 -7.84 -2.63 1.93
N GLU A 175 -8.03 -2.52 0.60
CA GLU A 175 -7.85 -3.62 -0.32
C GLU A 175 -6.42 -4.13 -0.33
N LEU A 176 -5.42 -3.21 -0.36
CA LEU A 176 -4.01 -3.55 -0.29
C LEU A 176 -3.67 -4.31 1.00
N GLN A 177 -4.10 -3.81 2.17
CA GLN A 177 -3.91 -4.49 3.45
C GLN A 177 -4.54 -5.90 3.44
N SER A 178 -5.74 -6.04 2.91
CA SER A 178 -6.41 -7.35 2.78
C SER A 178 -5.65 -8.29 1.85
N MET A 179 -5.04 -7.76 0.77
CA MET A 179 -4.19 -8.55 -0.12
C MET A 179 -2.88 -9.00 0.54
N ILE A 180 -2.28 -8.15 1.36
CA ILE A 180 -1.09 -8.52 2.15
C ILE A 180 -1.46 -9.62 3.15
N GLU A 181 -2.57 -9.48 3.87
CA GLU A 181 -3.03 -10.46 4.86
C GLU A 181 -3.21 -11.85 4.26
N TYR A 182 -3.99 -11.97 3.17
CA TYR A 182 -4.26 -13.30 2.63
C TYR A 182 -3.00 -13.95 2.04
N LYS A 183 -2.11 -13.15 1.42
CA LYS A 183 -0.85 -13.65 0.87
C LYS A 183 0.13 -14.04 1.98
N ALA A 184 0.26 -13.22 3.03
CA ALA A 184 1.07 -13.53 4.20
C ALA A 184 0.59 -14.82 4.87
N LYS A 185 -0.72 -14.96 5.08
CA LYS A 185 -1.33 -16.17 5.63
C LYS A 185 -1.06 -17.41 4.77
N ALA A 186 -1.14 -17.27 3.43
CA ALA A 186 -0.85 -18.37 2.50
C ALA A 186 0.63 -18.78 2.54
N THR A 187 1.54 -17.86 2.87
CA THR A 187 2.98 -18.10 2.98
C THR A 187 3.39 -18.55 4.39
N GLY A 188 2.53 -18.40 5.39
CA GLY A 188 2.83 -18.73 6.79
C GLY A 188 3.40 -17.57 7.61
N ILE A 189 3.35 -16.35 7.08
CA ILE A 189 3.80 -15.12 7.74
C ILE A 189 2.65 -14.51 8.54
N GLU A 190 2.92 -14.06 9.77
CA GLU A 190 1.95 -13.37 10.62
C GLU A 190 1.82 -11.90 10.20
N VAL A 191 0.60 -11.35 10.25
CA VAL A 191 0.37 -9.91 10.05
C VAL A 191 -0.13 -9.29 11.34
N ARG A 192 0.53 -8.22 11.79
CA ARG A 192 0.17 -7.44 12.97
C ARG A 192 -0.15 -6.01 12.59
N TYR A 193 -1.09 -5.41 13.32
CA TYR A 193 -1.42 -4.00 13.20
C TYR A 193 -0.96 -3.23 14.41
N ILE A 194 -0.39 -2.04 14.17
CA ILE A 194 0.08 -1.15 15.22
C ILE A 194 -0.68 0.18 15.18
N ASN A 195 -0.60 0.89 16.31
CA ASN A 195 -1.09 2.26 16.41
C ASN A 195 -0.17 3.20 15.61
N PRO A 196 -0.71 4.06 14.71
CA PRO A 196 0.09 4.97 13.88
C PRO A 196 0.68 6.17 14.64
N TYR A 197 0.53 6.20 15.99
CA TYR A 197 0.93 7.35 16.77
C TYR A 197 2.45 7.55 16.78
N HIS A 198 2.91 8.71 16.28
CA HIS A 198 4.31 9.16 16.24
C HIS A 198 5.32 8.32 15.42
N THR A 199 4.92 7.32 14.69
CA THR A 199 5.83 6.47 13.90
C THR A 199 6.68 7.27 12.91
N SER A 200 6.12 8.32 12.29
CA SER A 200 6.83 9.17 11.32
C SER A 200 7.69 10.28 11.96
N GLN A 201 7.54 10.55 13.27
CA GLN A 201 8.21 11.63 13.97
C GLN A 201 9.21 11.14 15.03
N THR A 202 9.33 9.84 15.24
CA THR A 202 10.29 9.22 16.16
C THR A 202 11.53 8.77 15.39
N CYS A 203 12.71 8.94 15.99
CA CYS A 203 13.95 8.45 15.41
C CYS A 203 14.06 6.93 15.59
N SER A 204 14.19 6.18 14.50
CA SER A 204 14.32 4.72 14.55
C SER A 204 15.62 4.20 15.12
N PHE A 205 16.61 5.06 15.33
CA PHE A 205 17.90 4.71 15.93
C PHE A 205 17.95 4.91 17.44
N CYS A 206 17.40 6.01 17.95
CA CYS A 206 17.49 6.34 19.37
C CYS A 206 16.15 6.47 20.11
N GLY A 207 15.03 6.32 19.40
CA GLY A 207 13.69 6.44 20.00
C GLY A 207 13.28 7.87 20.37
N HIS A 208 14.13 8.88 20.11
CA HIS A 208 13.81 10.27 20.44
C HIS A 208 12.65 10.79 19.60
N TYR A 209 11.65 11.33 20.26
CA TYR A 209 10.50 11.99 19.64
C TYR A 209 10.53 13.49 19.86
N GLU A 210 10.46 14.25 18.79
CA GLU A 210 10.29 15.71 18.84
C GLU A 210 9.61 16.19 17.57
N LYS A 211 8.71 17.17 17.67
CA LYS A 211 8.07 17.79 16.51
C LYS A 211 9.11 18.47 15.60
N GLY A 212 8.94 18.30 14.29
CA GLY A 212 9.79 18.91 13.28
C GLY A 212 11.09 18.13 12.98
N GLN A 213 11.24 16.89 13.46
CA GLN A 213 12.31 15.99 13.01
C GLN A 213 12.08 15.51 11.57
N ARG A 214 10.82 15.34 11.14
CA ARG A 214 10.50 15.16 9.72
C ARG A 214 10.45 16.52 9.06
N ILE A 215 11.54 16.91 8.39
CA ILE A 215 11.70 18.23 7.78
C ILE A 215 10.79 18.39 6.56
N ASN A 216 10.67 17.31 5.77
CA ASN A 216 9.79 17.23 4.62
C ASN A 216 9.34 15.79 4.39
N GLN A 217 8.62 15.54 3.29
CA GLN A 217 8.09 14.20 2.98
C GLN A 217 9.19 13.13 2.81
N ALA A 218 10.38 13.52 2.37
CA ALA A 218 11.47 12.59 2.06
C ALA A 218 12.54 12.52 3.15
N THR A 219 12.68 13.57 3.99
CA THR A 219 13.82 13.76 4.86
C THR A 219 13.43 13.84 6.33
N PHE A 220 14.09 13.02 7.13
CA PHE A 220 14.03 13.03 8.59
C PHE A 220 15.41 13.36 9.15
N VAL A 221 15.50 14.26 10.14
CA VAL A 221 16.74 14.59 10.87
C VAL A 221 16.47 14.53 12.37
N CYS A 222 17.16 13.65 13.06
CA CYS A 222 17.02 13.53 14.51
C CYS A 222 17.57 14.77 15.22
N LYS A 223 16.80 15.33 16.14
CA LYS A 223 17.19 16.50 16.94
C LYS A 223 17.94 16.14 18.23
N ASN A 224 17.99 14.86 18.61
CA ASN A 224 18.81 14.44 19.75
C ASN A 224 20.29 14.72 19.46
N PRO A 225 20.99 15.54 20.28
CA PRO A 225 22.42 15.87 20.07
C PRO A 225 23.32 14.64 19.99
N GLU A 226 23.03 13.61 20.77
CA GLU A 226 23.83 12.39 20.88
C GLU A 226 23.59 11.39 19.74
N CYS A 227 22.52 11.55 18.98
CA CYS A 227 22.17 10.64 17.89
C CYS A 227 22.85 11.05 16.60
N THR A 228 23.94 10.40 16.24
CA THR A 228 24.64 10.64 14.96
C THR A 228 23.96 9.98 13.77
N LYS A 229 23.51 8.71 13.92
CA LYS A 229 22.89 7.92 12.84
C LYS A 229 21.61 8.54 12.28
N GLY A 230 20.74 9.06 13.16
CA GLY A 230 19.46 9.67 12.78
C GLY A 230 19.60 11.05 12.13
N LYS A 231 20.79 11.63 12.09
CA LYS A 231 21.09 12.90 11.43
C LYS A 231 21.56 12.72 9.99
N GLY A 232 22.01 11.52 9.61
CA GLY A 232 22.65 11.29 8.33
C GLY A 232 24.06 11.91 8.27
N LYS A 233 24.57 12.11 7.06
CA LYS A 233 25.89 12.73 6.87
C LYS A 233 25.84 14.23 7.15
N GLN A 234 26.90 14.76 7.76
CA GLN A 234 27.05 16.20 7.92
C GLN A 234 27.62 16.81 6.63
N ARG A 235 26.99 17.89 6.19
CA ARG A 235 27.41 18.68 5.03
C ARG A 235 28.55 19.65 5.42
N THR A 236 29.21 20.19 4.42
CA THR A 236 30.29 21.18 4.57
C THR A 236 29.85 22.47 5.26
N ASP A 237 28.58 22.82 5.17
CA ASP A 237 27.97 23.99 5.81
C ASP A 237 27.54 23.73 7.27
N GLY A 238 27.85 22.54 7.81
CA GLY A 238 27.50 22.15 9.17
C GLY A 238 26.09 21.58 9.33
N THR A 239 25.23 21.62 8.29
CA THR A 239 23.89 21.01 8.31
C THR A 239 23.97 19.51 8.10
N PHE A 240 22.84 18.80 8.34
CA PHE A 240 22.77 17.36 8.13
C PHE A 240 21.89 17.02 6.91
N GLU A 241 22.29 15.99 6.16
CA GLU A 241 21.52 15.49 5.03
C GLU A 241 20.19 14.84 5.46
N GLY A 242 20.16 14.30 6.68
CA GLY A 242 19.06 13.49 7.17
C GLY A 242 19.08 12.06 6.64
N ILE A 243 18.07 11.32 7.05
CA ILE A 243 17.79 9.97 6.56
C ILE A 243 16.45 9.97 5.82
N ASN A 244 16.20 8.92 5.03
CA ASN A 244 14.91 8.77 4.34
C ASN A 244 13.77 8.64 5.38
N ALA A 245 12.77 9.54 5.30
CA ALA A 245 11.68 9.62 6.26
C ALA A 245 10.74 8.42 6.22
N ASP A 246 10.48 7.88 5.02
CA ASP A 246 9.59 6.72 4.84
C ASP A 246 10.30 5.43 5.33
N TRP A 247 11.63 5.33 5.10
CA TRP A 247 12.44 4.26 5.69
C TRP A 247 12.46 4.32 7.23
N ASN A 248 12.64 5.53 7.81
CA ASN A 248 12.59 5.72 9.26
C ASN A 248 11.23 5.31 9.84
N ALA A 249 10.14 5.68 9.18
CA ALA A 249 8.78 5.30 9.59
C ALA A 249 8.58 3.78 9.50
N ALA A 250 8.93 3.15 8.37
CA ALA A 250 8.82 1.71 8.21
C ALA A 250 9.62 0.94 9.28
N ARG A 251 10.79 1.44 9.63
CA ARG A 251 11.61 0.86 10.70
C ARG A 251 10.97 1.03 12.07
N ASN A 252 10.41 2.20 12.41
CA ASN A 252 9.66 2.40 13.65
C ASN A 252 8.46 1.46 13.72
N ILE A 253 7.78 1.24 12.60
CA ILE A 253 6.68 0.27 12.51
C ILE A 253 7.19 -1.14 12.86
N SER A 254 8.37 -1.55 12.38
CA SER A 254 8.92 -2.88 12.67
C SER A 254 9.33 -3.08 14.14
N PHE A 255 9.61 -2.00 14.88
CA PHE A 255 9.95 -2.04 16.31
C PHE A 255 8.75 -1.84 17.24
N SER A 256 7.62 -1.38 16.73
CA SER A 256 6.46 -1.04 17.56
C SER A 256 5.90 -2.27 18.28
N THR A 257 5.57 -2.08 19.55
CA THR A 257 4.86 -3.05 20.40
C THR A 257 3.45 -2.61 20.77
N ASP A 258 3.00 -1.45 20.26
CA ASP A 258 1.65 -0.93 20.48
C ASP A 258 0.67 -1.55 19.47
N PHE A 259 0.29 -2.80 19.75
CA PHE A 259 -0.58 -3.57 18.86
C PHE A 259 -2.05 -3.17 19.02
N VAL A 260 -2.75 -3.15 17.92
CA VAL A 260 -4.17 -2.84 17.85
C VAL A 260 -4.91 -3.83 16.95
N ASP A 261 -6.17 -4.10 17.30
CA ASP A 261 -7.01 -4.97 16.47
C ASP A 261 -7.45 -4.26 15.18
N LYS A 262 -7.46 -4.98 14.08
CA LYS A 262 -8.13 -4.51 12.87
C LYS A 262 -9.63 -4.47 13.14
N LYS A 263 -10.24 -3.27 13.15
CA LYS A 263 -11.70 -3.17 13.27
C LYS A 263 -12.35 -3.92 12.11
N LYS A 264 -13.18 -4.91 12.44
CA LYS A 264 -14.13 -5.48 11.47
C LYS A 264 -15.07 -4.36 11.03
N LYS A 265 -15.28 -4.22 9.72
CA LYS A 265 -16.31 -3.33 9.17
C LYS A 265 -17.70 -3.86 9.51
#